data_efe2bbb2279cb3b363709e231e024478
#
_entry.id   efe2bbb2279cb3b363709e231e024478
#
_cell.length_a   1.000
_cell.length_b   1.000
_cell.length_c   1.000
_cell.angle_alpha   90.00
_cell.angle_beta   90.00
_cell.angle_gamma   90.00
#
_symmetry.space_group_name_H-M   'P 1'
#
loop_
_entity.id
_entity.type
_entity.pdbx_description
1 polymer ?
#
loop_
_entity_poly.entity_id
_entity_poly.type
_entity_poly.pdbx_seq_one_letter_code
_entity_poly.pdbx_strand_id
1 'polypeptide(L)'
;IFERYCKFLNSLDCNFKITVNNKNKDMQNLREEILLQYQYDEFDKFRRIYNEIIEDKIREGRQGIEQERYLTLTIEQKNFEEAKAQFATLEATIHKAFGELGTDIVALSGNERIKVLHDFYHLGEEEGFSFDLKHARKVGADFRNDLCNGMLKYFPDHIEDEGKYIRAMFIKKYPSSLSDRFLNEITSLPVHSITSIDVVPIPKDLTTKTLQKKYLGIESDIIKQQRVRNKNNDFSTEISYAKRTEKKEIEEIMDDVRENDQCLFYVAVTLIIVAESKEELESVTE
;
A
#
# COMPACT_ATOMS: atom_id res chain seq x y z
N ILE A 1 3.20 -5.43 20.81
CA ILE A 1 3.46 -5.26 19.36
C ILE A 1 2.89 -3.93 18.90
N PHE A 2 1.60 -3.62 19.12
CA PHE A 2 0.93 -2.41 18.66
C PHE A 2 1.64 -1.11 19.09
N GLU A 3 1.98 -0.94 20.38
CA GLU A 3 2.72 0.24 20.85
C GLU A 3 4.07 0.44 20.16
N ARG A 4 4.80 -0.65 19.89
CA ARG A 4 6.10 -0.58 19.17
C ARG A 4 5.90 -0.14 17.74
N TYR A 5 4.85 -0.62 17.11
CA TYR A 5 4.47 -0.22 15.76
C TYR A 5 4.10 1.26 15.69
N CYS A 6 3.29 1.76 16.63
CA CYS A 6 2.96 3.18 16.72
C CYS A 6 4.21 4.05 16.97
N LYS A 7 5.10 3.62 17.87
CA LYS A 7 6.38 4.32 18.10
C LYS A 7 7.25 4.37 16.85
N PHE A 8 7.30 3.27 16.09
CA PHE A 8 8.01 3.23 14.83
C PHE A 8 7.44 4.25 13.84
N LEU A 9 6.12 4.24 13.60
CA LEU A 9 5.50 5.19 12.69
C LEU A 9 5.70 6.65 13.13
N ASN A 10 5.55 6.94 14.42
CA ASN A 10 5.78 8.29 14.97
C ASN A 10 7.25 8.74 14.91
N SER A 11 8.20 7.81 14.73
CA SER A 11 9.62 8.13 14.57
C SER A 11 10.00 8.51 13.13
N LEU A 12 9.12 8.28 12.17
CA LEU A 12 9.35 8.62 10.77
C LEU A 12 8.94 10.07 10.49
N ASP A 13 9.92 10.92 10.22
CA ASP A 13 9.77 12.35 9.88
C ASP A 13 9.81 12.63 8.38
N CYS A 14 9.81 11.57 7.57
CA CYS A 14 9.86 11.63 6.11
C CYS A 14 8.61 11.01 5.47
N ASN A 15 8.36 11.33 4.22
CA ASN A 15 7.31 10.68 3.45
C ASN A 15 7.66 9.20 3.26
N PHE A 16 6.68 8.34 3.49
CA PHE A 16 6.87 6.91 3.26
C PHE A 16 5.65 6.29 2.59
N LYS A 17 5.89 5.17 1.94
CA LYS A 17 4.88 4.38 1.23
C LYS A 17 5.04 2.92 1.64
N ILE A 18 3.94 2.30 2.02
CA ILE A 18 3.85 0.86 2.21
C ILE A 18 3.15 0.30 0.98
N THR A 19 3.82 -0.61 0.28
CA THR A 19 3.24 -1.30 -0.88
C THR A 19 3.11 -2.78 -0.55
N VAL A 20 1.93 -3.32 -0.77
CA VAL A 20 1.66 -4.76 -0.69
C VAL A 20 1.33 -5.23 -2.10
N ASN A 21 2.19 -6.06 -2.65
CA ASN A 21 2.07 -6.62 -3.98
C ASN A 21 1.65 -8.08 -3.87
N ASN A 22 0.43 -8.38 -4.32
CA ASN A 22 -0.07 -9.74 -4.48
C ASN A 22 0.14 -10.14 -5.93
N LYS A 23 1.17 -10.90 -6.21
CA LYS A 23 1.47 -11.39 -7.55
C LYS A 23 1.20 -12.89 -7.69
N ASN A 24 0.86 -13.32 -8.87
CA ASN A 24 0.79 -14.73 -9.16
C ASN A 24 2.20 -15.33 -9.01
N LYS A 25 2.30 -16.41 -8.25
CA LYS A 25 3.54 -17.18 -8.25
C LYS A 25 3.87 -17.61 -9.68
N ASP A 26 5.16 -17.62 -9.96
CA ASP A 26 5.67 -18.26 -11.18
C ASP A 26 5.18 -19.70 -11.26
N MET A 27 4.11 -19.87 -12.06
CA MET A 27 3.43 -21.15 -12.19
C MET A 27 4.24 -22.16 -12.99
N GLN A 28 5.21 -21.70 -13.80
CA GLN A 28 6.08 -22.62 -14.55
C GLN A 28 7.14 -23.22 -13.64
N ASN A 29 7.84 -22.40 -12.88
CA ASN A 29 8.80 -22.88 -11.88
C ASN A 29 8.11 -23.72 -10.81
N LEU A 30 6.91 -23.30 -10.34
CA LEU A 30 6.14 -24.08 -9.37
C LEU A 30 5.73 -25.46 -9.93
N ARG A 31 5.35 -25.54 -11.21
CA ARG A 31 5.06 -26.81 -11.89
C ARG A 31 6.28 -27.69 -12.00
N GLU A 32 7.41 -27.12 -12.38
CA GLU A 32 8.68 -27.87 -12.49
C GLU A 32 9.16 -28.40 -11.12
N GLU A 33 8.92 -27.68 -10.03
CA GLU A 33 9.29 -28.09 -8.69
C GLU A 33 8.34 -29.10 -8.05
N ILE A 34 7.01 -28.98 -8.30
CA ILE A 34 5.99 -29.75 -7.59
C ILE A 34 5.48 -30.91 -8.42
N LEU A 35 5.39 -30.79 -9.76
CA LEU A 35 4.89 -31.86 -10.59
C LEU A 35 5.93 -33.00 -10.68
N LEU A 36 5.44 -34.23 -10.50
CA LEU A 36 6.28 -35.40 -10.60
C LEU A 36 6.56 -35.71 -12.09
N GLN A 37 7.85 -35.82 -12.41
CA GLN A 37 8.29 -36.20 -13.76
C GLN A 37 7.98 -37.67 -14.03
N TYR A 38 7.52 -37.99 -15.24
CA TYR A 38 7.30 -39.39 -15.69
C TYR A 38 8.62 -40.13 -15.80
N GLN A 39 8.67 -41.34 -15.23
CA GLN A 39 9.85 -42.21 -15.25
C GLN A 39 9.71 -43.40 -16.15
N TYR A 40 8.56 -43.51 -16.87
CA TYR A 40 8.22 -44.60 -17.76
C TYR A 40 8.16 -45.97 -17.07
N ASP A 41 7.66 -45.98 -15.80
CA ASP A 41 7.47 -47.16 -14.98
C ASP A 41 5.99 -47.41 -14.63
N GLU A 42 5.70 -48.48 -13.91
CA GLU A 42 4.36 -48.86 -13.49
C GLU A 42 3.69 -47.87 -12.51
N PHE A 43 4.48 -46.94 -11.95
CA PHE A 43 4.01 -45.92 -11.01
C PHE A 43 3.55 -44.63 -11.70
N ASP A 44 3.74 -44.50 -13.00
CA ASP A 44 3.37 -43.29 -13.75
C ASP A 44 1.86 -43.00 -13.68
N LYS A 45 1.02 -44.02 -13.50
CA LYS A 45 -0.41 -43.83 -13.25
C LYS A 45 -0.70 -43.05 -11.96
N PHE A 46 0.12 -43.22 -10.92
CA PHE A 46 -0.02 -42.48 -9.68
C PHE A 46 0.55 -41.07 -9.79
N ARG A 47 1.67 -40.90 -10.53
CA ARG A 47 2.24 -39.58 -10.83
C ARG A 47 1.24 -38.72 -11.61
N ARG A 48 0.53 -39.30 -12.56
CA ARG A 48 -0.50 -38.64 -13.35
C ARG A 48 -1.63 -38.15 -12.45
N ILE A 49 -2.18 -39.01 -11.58
CA ILE A 49 -3.27 -38.64 -10.65
C ILE A 49 -2.81 -37.54 -9.68
N TYR A 50 -1.60 -37.63 -9.15
CA TYR A 50 -1.01 -36.60 -8.30
C TYR A 50 -0.90 -35.26 -9.05
N ASN A 51 -0.37 -35.28 -10.26
CA ASN A 51 -0.20 -34.08 -11.07
C ASN A 51 -1.56 -33.45 -11.43
N GLU A 52 -2.59 -34.26 -11.76
CA GLU A 52 -3.95 -33.77 -12.00
C GLU A 52 -4.53 -33.06 -10.77
N ILE A 53 -4.37 -33.63 -9.57
CA ILE A 53 -4.82 -33.00 -8.32
C ILE A 53 -4.10 -31.66 -8.07
N ILE A 54 -2.80 -31.60 -8.33
CA ILE A 54 -2.01 -30.38 -8.18
C ILE A 54 -2.45 -29.33 -9.20
N GLU A 55 -2.61 -29.68 -10.46
CA GLU A 55 -3.07 -28.78 -11.52
C GLU A 55 -4.48 -28.23 -11.23
N ASP A 56 -5.39 -29.05 -10.68
CA ASP A 56 -6.71 -28.59 -10.28
C ASP A 56 -6.62 -27.58 -9.12
N LYS A 57 -5.77 -27.81 -8.12
CA LYS A 57 -5.54 -26.86 -7.03
C LYS A 57 -4.89 -25.55 -7.51
N ILE A 58 -4.02 -25.63 -8.50
CA ILE A 58 -3.44 -24.48 -9.17
C ILE A 58 -4.54 -23.65 -9.86
N ARG A 59 -5.46 -24.31 -10.60
CA ARG A 59 -6.61 -23.64 -11.23
C ARG A 59 -7.60 -23.03 -10.25
N GLU A 60 -7.76 -23.60 -9.06
CA GLU A 60 -8.61 -23.02 -7.99
C GLU A 60 -8.05 -21.69 -7.42
N GLY A 61 -6.89 -21.22 -7.87
CA GLY A 61 -6.35 -19.88 -7.67
C GLY A 61 -5.93 -19.50 -6.24
N ARG A 62 -6.19 -20.37 -5.25
CA ARG A 62 -5.93 -20.05 -3.83
C ARG A 62 -4.49 -20.29 -3.35
N GLN A 63 -3.65 -20.97 -4.13
CA GLN A 63 -2.27 -21.31 -3.75
C GLN A 63 -1.20 -20.64 -4.63
N GLY A 64 -1.60 -19.83 -5.58
CA GLY A 64 -0.70 -19.19 -6.56
C GLY A 64 -0.33 -17.75 -6.26
N ILE A 65 -0.81 -17.14 -5.16
CA ILE A 65 -0.49 -15.75 -4.86
C ILE A 65 0.63 -15.66 -3.83
N GLU A 66 1.67 -14.95 -4.20
CA GLU A 66 2.75 -14.53 -3.33
C GLU A 66 2.55 -13.08 -2.93
N GLN A 67 2.72 -12.77 -1.64
CA GLN A 67 2.60 -11.44 -1.13
C GLN A 67 3.97 -10.86 -0.80
N GLU A 68 4.38 -9.84 -1.51
CA GLU A 68 5.57 -9.05 -1.23
C GLU A 68 5.19 -7.72 -0.58
N ARG A 69 5.98 -7.27 0.38
CA ARG A 69 5.74 -6.02 1.11
C ARG A 69 6.96 -5.14 1.02
N TYR A 70 6.74 -3.89 0.63
CA TYR A 70 7.80 -2.91 0.46
C TYR A 70 7.54 -1.68 1.30
N LEU A 71 8.58 -1.18 1.95
CA LEU A 71 8.60 0.13 2.58
C LEU A 71 9.50 1.05 1.74
N THR A 72 8.92 2.08 1.15
CA THR A 72 9.65 3.08 0.38
C THR A 72 9.70 4.38 1.16
N LEU A 73 10.89 4.95 1.34
CA LEU A 73 11.11 6.23 2.01
C LEU A 73 11.46 7.29 0.98
N THR A 74 10.96 8.50 1.17
CA THR A 74 11.27 9.65 0.32
C THR A 74 11.71 10.81 1.19
N ILE A 75 12.91 11.32 0.93
CA ILE A 75 13.48 12.47 1.64
C ILE A 75 13.89 13.55 0.62
N GLU A 76 13.88 14.79 1.07
CA GLU A 76 14.39 15.92 0.31
C GLU A 76 15.62 16.47 1.03
N GLN A 77 16.75 16.55 0.30
CA GLN A 77 18.00 17.05 0.82
C GLN A 77 18.71 17.95 -0.21
N LYS A 78 19.55 18.86 0.28
CA LYS A 78 20.26 19.84 -0.55
C LYS A 78 21.32 19.20 -1.46
N ASN A 79 21.91 18.13 -1.01
CA ASN A 79 22.96 17.42 -1.74
C ASN A 79 22.95 15.92 -1.46
N PHE A 80 23.69 15.18 -2.28
CA PHE A 80 23.77 13.73 -2.22
C PHE A 80 24.37 13.18 -0.91
N GLU A 81 25.40 13.86 -0.37
CA GLU A 81 26.07 13.40 0.85
C GLU A 81 25.17 13.51 2.08
N GLU A 82 24.42 14.61 2.18
CA GLU A 82 23.41 14.76 3.23
C GLU A 82 22.30 13.72 3.10
N ALA A 83 21.81 13.48 1.89
CA ALA A 83 20.81 12.46 1.63
C ALA A 83 21.30 11.07 2.04
N LYS A 84 22.54 10.72 1.67
CA LYS A 84 23.17 9.44 2.00
C LYS A 84 23.31 9.25 3.52
N ALA A 85 23.76 10.29 4.23
CA ALA A 85 23.89 10.24 5.68
C ALA A 85 22.52 10.05 6.37
N GLN A 86 21.48 10.76 5.90
CA GLN A 86 20.13 10.61 6.45
C GLN A 86 19.56 9.23 6.16
N PHE A 87 19.72 8.68 4.94
CA PHE A 87 19.27 7.33 4.63
C PHE A 87 19.96 6.29 5.50
N ALA A 88 21.26 6.40 5.76
CA ALA A 88 21.99 5.49 6.64
C ALA A 88 21.42 5.52 8.08
N THR A 89 21.05 6.69 8.57
CA THR A 89 20.40 6.83 9.89
C THR A 89 19.01 6.22 9.92
N LEU A 90 18.20 6.48 8.88
CA LEU A 90 16.86 5.90 8.74
C LEU A 90 16.92 4.37 8.64
N GLU A 91 17.83 3.84 7.83
CA GLU A 91 18.04 2.40 7.68
C GLU A 91 18.35 1.73 9.04
N ALA A 92 19.29 2.28 9.81
CA ALA A 92 19.61 1.77 11.15
C ALA A 92 18.40 1.82 12.10
N THR A 93 17.63 2.91 12.06
CA THR A 93 16.41 3.08 12.87
C THR A 93 15.36 2.05 12.52
N ILE A 94 15.13 1.83 11.22
CA ILE A 94 14.15 0.88 10.71
C ILE A 94 14.55 -0.56 11.05
N HIS A 95 15.80 -0.94 10.80
CA HIS A 95 16.28 -2.27 11.18
C HIS A 95 16.10 -2.55 12.67
N LYS A 96 16.42 -1.58 13.53
CA LYS A 96 16.20 -1.71 14.98
C LYS A 96 14.72 -1.90 15.31
N ALA A 97 13.85 -1.07 14.75
CA ALA A 97 12.42 -1.11 15.03
C ALA A 97 11.78 -2.43 14.57
N PHE A 98 12.14 -2.93 13.37
CA PHE A 98 11.65 -4.21 12.87
C PHE A 98 12.20 -5.40 13.68
N GLY A 99 13.46 -5.36 14.09
CA GLY A 99 14.02 -6.35 15.03
C GLY A 99 13.27 -6.39 16.37
N GLU A 100 12.85 -5.22 16.92
CA GLU A 100 12.01 -5.15 18.13
C GLU A 100 10.59 -5.69 17.91
N LEU A 101 10.07 -5.62 16.66
CA LEU A 101 8.80 -6.23 16.28
C LEU A 101 8.89 -7.75 16.05
N GLY A 102 10.11 -8.31 15.99
CA GLY A 102 10.37 -9.74 15.75
C GLY A 102 10.28 -10.13 14.28
N THR A 103 10.55 -9.19 13.37
CA THR A 103 10.58 -9.41 11.92
C THR A 103 11.82 -8.75 11.32
N ASP A 104 12.23 -9.23 10.16
CA ASP A 104 13.37 -8.69 9.43
C ASP A 104 12.93 -7.80 8.27
N ILE A 105 13.79 -6.84 7.94
CA ILE A 105 13.66 -5.98 6.78
C ILE A 105 15.01 -5.91 6.06
N VAL A 106 14.98 -5.98 4.73
CA VAL A 106 16.19 -5.96 3.90
C VAL A 106 16.14 -4.75 2.97
N ALA A 107 17.22 -3.98 2.95
CA ALA A 107 17.36 -2.87 2.00
C ALA A 107 17.60 -3.42 0.58
N LEU A 108 16.77 -3.02 -0.37
CA LEU A 108 16.92 -3.41 -1.77
C LEU A 108 18.11 -2.72 -2.40
N SER A 109 18.90 -3.48 -3.14
CA SER A 109 19.91 -2.93 -4.04
C SER A 109 19.25 -2.18 -5.22
N GLY A 110 20.05 -1.38 -5.95
CA GLY A 110 19.55 -0.67 -7.13
C GLY A 110 18.99 -1.61 -8.20
N ASN A 111 19.58 -2.77 -8.40
CA ASN A 111 19.09 -3.77 -9.36
C ASN A 111 17.76 -4.38 -8.92
N GLU A 112 17.65 -4.77 -7.66
CA GLU A 112 16.40 -5.30 -7.09
C GLU A 112 15.28 -4.27 -7.15
N ARG A 113 15.56 -3.01 -6.85
CA ARG A 113 14.57 -1.94 -6.96
C ARG A 113 14.10 -1.74 -8.42
N ILE A 114 15.00 -1.82 -9.40
CA ILE A 114 14.64 -1.73 -10.81
C ILE A 114 13.78 -2.93 -11.21
N LYS A 115 14.07 -4.13 -10.71
CA LYS A 115 13.22 -5.32 -10.92
C LYS A 115 11.82 -5.10 -10.36
N VAL A 116 11.68 -4.61 -9.12
CA VAL A 116 10.36 -4.30 -8.54
C VAL A 116 9.57 -3.29 -9.39
N LEU A 117 10.24 -2.28 -9.94
CA LEU A 117 9.61 -1.31 -10.83
C LEU A 117 9.24 -1.93 -12.19
N HIS A 118 10.09 -2.80 -12.74
CA HIS A 118 9.77 -3.54 -13.95
C HIS A 118 8.53 -4.41 -13.74
N ASP A 119 8.50 -5.22 -12.68
CA ASP A 119 7.38 -6.10 -12.34
C ASP A 119 6.07 -5.32 -12.14
N PHE A 120 6.15 -4.07 -11.65
CA PHE A 120 5.00 -3.19 -11.54
C PHE A 120 4.40 -2.79 -12.91
N TYR A 121 5.23 -2.57 -13.93
CA TYR A 121 4.79 -2.19 -15.26
C TYR A 121 4.52 -3.39 -16.20
N HIS A 122 5.01 -4.59 -15.84
CA HIS A 122 4.87 -5.82 -16.60
C HIS A 122 4.10 -6.87 -15.79
N LEU A 123 2.95 -6.50 -15.30
CA LEU A 123 2.13 -7.33 -14.42
C LEU A 123 1.78 -8.66 -15.11
N GLY A 124 2.24 -9.77 -14.50
CA GLY A 124 2.06 -11.13 -15.02
C GLY A 124 3.13 -11.61 -16.00
N GLU A 125 4.16 -10.79 -16.24
CA GLU A 125 5.36 -11.14 -17.02
C GLU A 125 6.64 -10.86 -16.22
N GLU A 126 6.59 -11.10 -14.91
CA GLU A 126 7.68 -10.79 -13.97
C GLU A 126 8.93 -11.65 -14.20
N GLU A 127 8.83 -12.68 -15.07
CA GLU A 127 9.90 -13.63 -15.32
C GLU A 127 10.96 -13.11 -16.28
N GLY A 128 12.21 -13.43 -15.96
CA GLY A 128 13.33 -13.27 -16.89
C GLY A 128 13.95 -11.89 -16.97
N PHE A 129 13.42 -10.88 -16.28
CA PHE A 129 14.04 -9.56 -16.25
C PHE A 129 15.36 -9.56 -15.45
N SER A 130 16.44 -9.21 -16.12
CA SER A 130 17.76 -9.02 -15.51
C SER A 130 18.33 -7.68 -15.92
N PHE A 131 18.63 -6.83 -14.95
CA PHE A 131 19.20 -5.50 -15.17
C PHE A 131 20.50 -5.35 -14.38
N ASP A 132 21.55 -4.88 -15.03
CA ASP A 132 22.81 -4.52 -14.38
C ASP A 132 23.01 -3.00 -14.44
N LEU A 133 22.72 -2.33 -13.33
CA LEU A 133 22.89 -0.89 -13.18
C LEU A 133 24.34 -0.43 -13.41
N LYS A 134 25.34 -1.25 -13.05
CA LYS A 134 26.75 -0.89 -13.26
C LYS A 134 27.10 -0.94 -14.75
N HIS A 135 26.58 -1.92 -15.47
CA HIS A 135 26.76 -2.02 -16.91
C HIS A 135 26.03 -0.87 -17.63
N ALA A 136 24.76 -0.65 -17.29
CA ALA A 136 23.96 0.42 -17.86
C ALA A 136 24.62 1.81 -17.72
N ARG A 137 25.19 2.12 -16.56
CA ARG A 137 25.94 3.36 -16.33
C ARG A 137 27.17 3.49 -17.22
N LYS A 138 27.88 2.38 -17.50
CA LYS A 138 29.07 2.41 -18.37
C LYS A 138 28.72 2.68 -19.83
N VAL A 139 27.60 2.14 -20.30
CA VAL A 139 27.15 2.28 -21.71
C VAL A 139 26.24 3.49 -21.90
N GLY A 140 25.89 4.20 -20.83
CA GLY A 140 24.98 5.35 -20.89
C GLY A 140 23.52 4.96 -21.17
N ALA A 141 23.12 3.71 -20.89
CA ALA A 141 21.75 3.26 -21.05
C ALA A 141 20.82 3.88 -19.99
N ASP A 142 19.64 4.31 -20.41
CA ASP A 142 18.61 4.81 -19.53
C ASP A 142 17.67 3.64 -19.14
N PHE A 143 17.73 3.22 -17.88
CA PHE A 143 16.91 2.13 -17.35
C PHE A 143 15.39 2.36 -17.51
N ARG A 144 14.94 3.61 -17.66
CA ARG A 144 13.54 3.95 -17.85
C ARG A 144 12.96 3.38 -19.14
N ASN A 145 13.80 3.21 -20.16
CA ASN A 145 13.37 2.61 -21.43
C ASN A 145 13.08 1.11 -21.30
N ASP A 146 13.66 0.46 -20.31
CA ASP A 146 13.50 -0.98 -20.07
C ASP A 146 12.37 -1.26 -19.04
N LEU A 147 11.78 -0.22 -18.43
CA LEU A 147 10.76 -0.36 -17.40
C LEU A 147 9.33 -0.23 -17.91
N CYS A 148 9.10 0.45 -19.03
CA CYS A 148 7.75 0.74 -19.49
C CYS A 148 7.41 -0.03 -20.76
N ASN A 149 6.30 -0.74 -20.75
CA ASN A 149 5.69 -1.27 -21.96
C ASN A 149 5.26 -0.13 -22.88
N GLY A 150 5.49 -0.30 -24.17
CA GLY A 150 5.28 0.79 -25.13
C GLY A 150 3.83 1.06 -25.53
N MET A 151 2.84 0.27 -25.09
CA MET A 151 1.49 0.31 -25.63
C MET A 151 0.36 0.18 -24.61
N LEU A 152 0.39 1.02 -23.57
CA LEU A 152 -0.74 1.15 -22.65
C LEU A 152 -1.93 1.85 -23.34
N LYS A 153 -3.11 1.24 -23.34
CA LYS A 153 -4.35 1.87 -23.80
C LYS A 153 -5.19 2.31 -22.62
N TYR A 154 -5.52 3.60 -22.59
CA TYR A 154 -6.29 4.21 -21.51
C TYR A 154 -7.77 4.34 -21.87
N PHE A 155 -8.64 3.81 -21.02
CA PHE A 155 -10.08 3.95 -21.06
C PHE A 155 -10.58 4.73 -19.83
N PRO A 156 -11.83 5.21 -19.80
CA PRO A 156 -12.34 5.98 -18.65
C PRO A 156 -12.38 5.19 -17.34
N ASP A 157 -12.50 3.87 -17.39
CA ASP A 157 -12.75 2.96 -16.27
C ASP A 157 -11.63 1.91 -16.07
N HIS A 158 -10.73 1.73 -17.05
CA HIS A 158 -9.63 0.77 -16.98
C HIS A 158 -8.48 1.14 -17.92
N ILE A 159 -7.39 0.40 -17.80
CA ILE A 159 -6.23 0.43 -18.69
C ILE A 159 -6.10 -0.97 -19.30
N GLU A 160 -5.81 -1.05 -20.59
CA GLU A 160 -5.41 -2.31 -21.24
C GLU A 160 -3.90 -2.32 -21.47
N ASP A 161 -3.27 -3.41 -21.09
CA ASP A 161 -1.86 -3.69 -21.31
C ASP A 161 -1.70 -5.16 -21.76
N GLU A 162 -1.27 -5.37 -23.00
CA GLU A 162 -0.97 -6.68 -23.60
C GLU A 162 -2.03 -7.77 -23.37
N GLY A 163 -3.31 -7.39 -23.38
CA GLY A 163 -4.43 -8.29 -23.16
C GLY A 163 -4.88 -8.42 -21.71
N LYS A 164 -4.26 -7.70 -20.80
CA LYS A 164 -4.69 -7.58 -19.40
C LYS A 164 -5.50 -6.31 -19.17
N TYR A 165 -6.35 -6.37 -18.18
CA TYR A 165 -7.25 -5.29 -17.79
C TYR A 165 -6.89 -4.81 -16.39
N ILE A 166 -6.59 -3.52 -16.26
CA ILE A 166 -6.08 -2.93 -15.03
C ILE A 166 -7.03 -1.83 -14.56
N ARG A 167 -7.39 -1.83 -13.29
CA ARG A 167 -8.20 -0.77 -12.66
C ARG A 167 -7.52 -0.24 -11.42
N ALA A 168 -7.36 1.07 -11.34
CA ALA A 168 -6.89 1.76 -10.15
C ALA A 168 -8.06 2.38 -9.39
N MET A 169 -8.17 2.07 -8.12
CA MET A 169 -9.18 2.59 -7.20
C MET A 169 -8.51 3.27 -6.01
N PHE A 170 -9.17 4.24 -5.40
CA PHE A 170 -8.67 4.90 -4.21
C PHE A 170 -9.79 5.20 -3.22
N ILE A 171 -9.46 5.29 -1.95
CA ILE A 171 -10.42 5.64 -0.91
C ILE A 171 -10.66 7.15 -0.95
N LYS A 172 -11.83 7.55 -1.43
CA LYS A 172 -12.22 8.96 -1.53
C LYS A 172 -12.58 9.59 -0.18
N LYS A 173 -13.19 8.82 0.71
CA LYS A 173 -13.66 9.30 2.01
C LYS A 173 -13.42 8.23 3.06
N TYR A 174 -12.69 8.60 4.08
CA TYR A 174 -12.43 7.72 5.22
C TYR A 174 -13.55 7.85 6.27
N PRO A 175 -13.97 6.76 6.92
CA PRO A 175 -14.80 6.81 8.12
C PRO A 175 -14.02 7.41 9.30
N SER A 176 -14.70 7.76 10.37
CA SER A 176 -14.08 8.30 11.60
C SER A 176 -13.11 7.31 12.26
N SER A 177 -13.32 6.01 12.06
CA SER A 177 -12.40 4.96 12.49
C SER A 177 -12.30 3.86 11.45
N LEU A 178 -11.09 3.33 11.25
CA LEU A 178 -10.81 2.16 10.44
C LEU A 178 -10.29 1.04 11.34
N SER A 179 -10.81 -0.16 11.16
CA SER A 179 -10.27 -1.34 11.84
C SER A 179 -9.12 -1.93 11.02
N ASP A 180 -8.17 -2.59 11.69
CA ASP A 180 -7.07 -3.33 11.04
C ASP A 180 -7.59 -4.40 10.07
N ARG A 181 -8.81 -4.91 10.33
CA ARG A 181 -9.48 -5.88 9.48
C ARG A 181 -9.69 -5.36 8.05
N PHE A 182 -10.04 -4.08 7.89
CA PHE A 182 -10.26 -3.48 6.58
C PHE A 182 -9.00 -3.49 5.70
N LEU A 183 -7.86 -3.09 6.27
CA LEU A 183 -6.58 -3.15 5.53
C LEU A 183 -6.19 -4.58 5.21
N ASN A 184 -6.39 -5.50 6.15
CA ASN A 184 -6.09 -6.91 5.94
C ASN A 184 -6.97 -7.52 4.83
N GLU A 185 -8.25 -7.18 4.76
CA GLU A 185 -9.16 -7.64 3.70
C GLU A 185 -8.72 -7.13 2.32
N ILE A 186 -8.36 -5.84 2.19
CA ILE A 186 -7.88 -5.26 0.92
C ILE A 186 -6.53 -5.85 0.49
N THR A 187 -5.62 -6.04 1.45
CA THR A 187 -4.26 -6.54 1.12
C THR A 187 -4.21 -8.06 0.94
N SER A 188 -5.24 -8.79 1.34
CA SER A 188 -5.32 -10.26 1.23
C SER A 188 -6.24 -10.73 0.12
N LEU A 189 -6.50 -9.90 -0.89
CA LEU A 189 -7.31 -10.27 -2.05
C LEU A 189 -6.68 -11.45 -2.79
N PRO A 190 -7.46 -12.48 -3.17
CA PRO A 190 -6.96 -13.65 -3.88
C PRO A 190 -6.82 -13.39 -5.39
N VAL A 191 -6.37 -12.21 -5.75
CA VAL A 191 -6.19 -11.76 -7.14
C VAL A 191 -4.89 -10.97 -7.25
N HIS A 192 -4.37 -10.88 -8.46
CA HIS A 192 -3.21 -10.02 -8.73
C HIS A 192 -3.59 -8.57 -8.43
N SER A 193 -2.98 -8.02 -7.39
CA SER A 193 -3.33 -6.69 -6.92
C SER A 193 -2.16 -6.00 -6.21
N ILE A 194 -2.14 -4.69 -6.33
CA ILE A 194 -1.15 -3.85 -5.65
C ILE A 194 -1.89 -2.86 -4.76
N THR A 195 -1.68 -2.96 -3.46
CA THR A 195 -2.17 -1.97 -2.50
C THR A 195 -1.05 -1.02 -2.12
N SER A 196 -1.25 0.26 -2.31
CA SER A 196 -0.31 1.32 -1.95
C SER A 196 -0.91 2.21 -0.86
N ILE A 197 -0.20 2.35 0.24
CA ILE A 197 -0.55 3.23 1.36
C ILE A 197 0.51 4.33 1.41
N ASP A 198 0.17 5.49 0.86
CA ASP A 198 1.04 6.67 0.87
C ASP A 198 0.81 7.45 2.14
N VAL A 199 1.87 7.76 2.87
CA VAL A 199 1.82 8.42 4.18
C VAL A 199 2.76 9.62 4.19
N VAL A 200 2.19 10.77 4.53
CA VAL A 200 2.91 12.05 4.64
C VAL A 200 2.75 12.58 6.05
N PRO A 201 3.82 12.63 6.86
CA PRO A 201 3.74 13.17 8.21
C PRO A 201 3.43 14.67 8.18
N ILE A 202 2.56 15.10 9.07
CA ILE A 202 2.23 16.52 9.24
C ILE A 202 3.17 17.10 10.29
N PRO A 203 3.96 18.14 9.96
CA PRO A 203 4.82 18.80 10.93
C PRO A 203 4.06 19.24 12.19
N LYS A 204 4.66 19.07 13.38
CA LYS A 204 4.00 19.33 14.67
C LYS A 204 3.44 20.75 14.81
N ASP A 205 4.13 21.74 14.25
CA ASP A 205 3.67 23.14 14.24
C ASP A 205 2.43 23.35 13.36
N LEU A 206 2.32 22.63 12.26
CA LEU A 206 1.13 22.63 11.39
C LEU A 206 0.00 21.79 11.98
N THR A 207 0.31 20.69 12.66
CA THR A 207 -0.67 19.84 13.34
C THR A 207 -1.51 20.65 14.32
N THR A 208 -0.85 21.36 15.25
CA THR A 208 -1.54 22.18 16.25
C THR A 208 -2.41 23.26 15.62
N LYS A 209 -1.88 23.98 14.60
CA LYS A 209 -2.64 25.00 13.87
C LYS A 209 -3.86 24.42 13.14
N THR A 210 -3.69 23.25 12.53
CA THR A 210 -4.77 22.59 11.77
C THR A 210 -5.89 22.12 12.70
N LEU A 211 -5.54 21.50 13.82
CA LEU A 211 -6.51 21.06 14.82
C LEU A 211 -7.25 22.24 15.44
N GLN A 212 -6.54 23.32 15.84
CA GLN A 212 -7.16 24.54 16.35
C GLN A 212 -8.13 25.15 15.33
N LYS A 213 -7.75 25.21 14.04
CA LYS A 213 -8.63 25.74 12.99
C LYS A 213 -9.89 24.91 12.84
N LYS A 214 -9.77 23.58 12.88
CA LYS A 214 -10.93 22.67 12.82
C LYS A 214 -11.83 22.85 14.04
N TYR A 215 -11.26 22.88 15.24
CA TYR A 215 -11.99 23.11 16.50
C TYR A 215 -12.80 24.41 16.46
N LEU A 216 -12.15 25.54 16.11
CA LEU A 216 -12.83 26.84 15.96
C LEU A 216 -13.90 26.83 14.86
N GLY A 217 -13.69 26.05 13.79
CA GLY A 217 -14.69 25.86 12.75
C GLY A 217 -15.97 25.21 13.30
N ILE A 218 -15.83 24.14 14.08
CA ILE A 218 -16.97 23.45 14.71
C ILE A 218 -17.69 24.36 15.70
N GLU A 219 -16.95 25.09 16.54
CA GLU A 219 -17.57 26.06 17.47
C GLU A 219 -18.34 27.16 16.73
N SER A 220 -17.77 27.70 15.65
CA SER A 220 -18.47 28.66 14.79
C SER A 220 -19.75 28.08 14.20
N ASP A 221 -19.75 26.84 13.75
CA ASP A 221 -20.94 26.18 13.22
C ASP A 221 -22.00 25.93 14.28
N ILE A 222 -21.59 25.53 15.49
CA ILE A 222 -22.50 25.39 16.65
C ILE A 222 -23.17 26.73 16.96
N ILE A 223 -22.40 27.82 17.02
CA ILE A 223 -22.91 29.17 17.27
C ILE A 223 -23.89 29.62 16.16
N LYS A 224 -23.57 29.33 14.90
CA LYS A 224 -24.46 29.62 13.76
C LYS A 224 -25.79 28.88 13.87
N GLN A 225 -25.75 27.57 14.17
CA GLN A 225 -26.95 26.76 14.38
C GLN A 225 -27.81 27.33 15.53
N GLN A 226 -27.19 27.72 16.63
CA GLN A 226 -27.89 28.29 17.75
C GLN A 226 -28.54 29.65 17.43
N ARG A 227 -27.85 30.49 16.66
CA ARG A 227 -28.42 31.76 16.16
C ARG A 227 -29.63 31.56 15.27
N VAL A 228 -29.60 30.52 14.37
CA VAL A 228 -30.72 30.18 13.50
C VAL A 228 -31.92 29.68 14.32
N ARG A 229 -31.70 28.83 15.33
CA ARG A 229 -32.73 28.34 16.25
C ARG A 229 -33.36 29.49 17.02
N ASN A 230 -32.57 30.38 17.62
CA ASN A 230 -33.07 31.56 18.34
C ASN A 230 -33.94 32.46 17.46
N LYS A 231 -33.60 32.63 16.18
CA LYS A 231 -34.46 33.35 15.21
C LYS A 231 -35.81 32.68 14.97
N ASN A 232 -35.86 31.35 15.11
CA ASN A 232 -37.07 30.54 14.95
C ASN A 232 -37.82 30.37 16.31
N ASN A 233 -37.51 31.15 17.34
CA ASN A 233 -38.06 31.04 18.69
C ASN A 233 -37.80 29.68 19.39
N ASP A 234 -36.81 28.93 18.93
CA ASP A 234 -36.31 27.74 19.59
C ASP A 234 -35.09 28.10 20.44
N PHE A 235 -35.26 28.22 21.73
CA PHE A 235 -34.20 28.57 22.69
C PHE A 235 -33.53 27.35 23.31
N SER A 236 -33.69 26.17 22.72
CA SER A 236 -33.00 24.95 23.16
C SER A 236 -31.49 25.12 22.97
N THR A 237 -30.72 24.74 23.98
CA THR A 237 -29.25 24.74 23.96
C THR A 237 -28.67 23.43 23.47
N GLU A 238 -29.51 22.52 22.96
CA GLU A 238 -29.07 21.21 22.50
C GLU A 238 -28.21 21.33 21.24
N ILE A 239 -26.97 20.93 21.37
CA ILE A 239 -26.05 20.74 20.24
C ILE A 239 -26.40 19.43 19.54
N SER A 240 -26.46 19.43 18.20
CA SER A 240 -26.71 18.18 17.47
C SER A 240 -25.67 17.12 17.86
N TYR A 241 -26.12 15.88 18.03
CA TYR A 241 -25.26 14.75 18.42
C TYR A 241 -24.00 14.66 17.55
N ALA A 242 -24.14 14.81 16.23
CA ALA A 242 -23.03 14.77 15.29
C ALA A 242 -21.95 15.84 15.57
N LYS A 243 -22.34 17.09 15.86
CA LYS A 243 -21.39 18.19 16.19
C LYS A 243 -20.74 18.03 17.56
N ARG A 244 -21.47 17.45 18.50
CA ARG A 244 -20.92 17.14 19.83
C ARG A 244 -19.87 16.03 19.73
N THR A 245 -20.12 14.99 18.95
CA THR A 245 -19.18 13.89 18.73
C THR A 245 -17.94 14.39 17.99
N GLU A 246 -18.13 15.16 16.89
CA GLU A 246 -17.02 15.74 16.12
C GLU A 246 -16.11 16.63 16.99
N LYS A 247 -16.71 17.45 17.89
CA LYS A 247 -15.95 18.29 18.81
C LYS A 247 -15.12 17.45 19.80
N LYS A 248 -15.74 16.42 20.38
CA LYS A 248 -15.08 15.52 21.32
C LYS A 248 -13.92 14.76 20.68
N GLU A 249 -14.10 14.22 19.45
CA GLU A 249 -13.05 13.56 18.70
C GLU A 249 -11.85 14.48 18.46
N ILE A 250 -12.07 15.76 18.12
CA ILE A 250 -10.96 16.71 17.94
C ILE A 250 -10.26 17.04 19.26
N GLU A 251 -11.01 17.19 20.36
CA GLU A 251 -10.43 17.39 21.68
C GLU A 251 -9.53 16.22 22.08
N GLU A 252 -10.00 14.97 21.91
CA GLU A 252 -9.21 13.76 22.16
C GLU A 252 -7.93 13.71 21.30
N ILE A 253 -8.02 14.01 19.99
CA ILE A 253 -6.83 14.08 19.12
C ILE A 253 -5.86 15.19 19.57
N MET A 254 -6.37 16.35 20.02
CA MET A 254 -5.51 17.43 20.51
C MET A 254 -4.77 17.05 21.80
N ASP A 255 -5.40 16.31 22.69
CA ASP A 255 -4.79 15.79 23.91
C ASP A 255 -3.75 14.71 23.57
N ASP A 256 -4.04 13.79 22.67
CA ASP A 256 -3.08 12.78 22.19
C ASP A 256 -1.82 13.39 21.57
N VAL A 257 -1.98 14.43 20.76
CA VAL A 257 -0.83 15.13 20.15
C VAL A 257 0.00 15.87 21.21
N ARG A 258 -0.63 16.41 22.26
CA ARG A 258 0.07 17.20 23.30
C ARG A 258 0.71 16.33 24.38
N GLU A 259 -0.01 15.31 24.85
CA GLU A 259 0.39 14.51 26.00
C GLU A 259 1.12 13.23 25.62
N ASN A 260 0.72 12.61 24.50
CA ASN A 260 1.21 11.31 24.06
C ASN A 260 2.21 11.38 22.90
N ASP A 261 2.62 12.60 22.51
CA ASP A 261 3.59 12.87 21.41
C ASP A 261 3.20 12.18 20.09
N GLN A 262 1.88 12.03 19.84
CA GLN A 262 1.36 11.41 18.64
C GLN A 262 1.54 12.33 17.42
N CYS A 263 1.86 11.73 16.27
CA CYS A 263 1.98 12.43 15.00
C CYS A 263 0.70 12.26 14.17
N LEU A 264 0.34 13.30 13.42
CA LEU A 264 -0.71 13.19 12.41
C LEU A 264 -0.11 12.96 11.04
N PHE A 265 -0.84 12.21 10.23
CA PHE A 265 -0.43 11.87 8.88
C PHE A 265 -1.56 12.15 7.88
N TYR A 266 -1.18 12.58 6.68
CA TYR A 266 -2.06 12.43 5.52
C TYR A 266 -1.85 11.03 4.97
N VAL A 267 -2.95 10.31 4.75
CA VAL A 267 -2.90 8.93 4.24
C VAL A 267 -3.75 8.83 2.98
N ALA A 268 -3.18 8.23 1.94
CA ALA A 268 -3.91 7.86 0.74
C ALA A 268 -3.73 6.37 0.48
N VAL A 269 -4.84 5.65 0.32
CA VAL A 269 -4.83 4.22 -0.01
C VAL A 269 -5.31 4.06 -1.44
N THR A 270 -4.48 3.44 -2.25
CA THR A 270 -4.75 3.12 -3.66
C THR A 270 -4.67 1.61 -3.84
N LEU A 271 -5.63 1.03 -4.53
CA LEU A 271 -5.68 -0.36 -4.90
C LEU A 271 -5.67 -0.47 -6.42
N ILE A 272 -4.74 -1.23 -6.97
CA ILE A 272 -4.65 -1.57 -8.38
C ILE A 272 -4.98 -3.05 -8.51
N ILE A 273 -5.93 -3.39 -9.36
CA ILE A 273 -6.35 -4.77 -9.65
C ILE A 273 -6.01 -5.06 -11.10
N VAL A 274 -5.48 -6.26 -11.34
CA VAL A 274 -5.14 -6.79 -12.65
C VAL A 274 -5.95 -8.05 -12.89
N ALA A 275 -6.58 -8.15 -14.06
CA ALA A 275 -7.39 -9.27 -14.47
C ALA A 275 -7.08 -9.68 -15.91
N GLU A 276 -7.34 -10.95 -16.23
CA GLU A 276 -7.13 -11.51 -17.57
C GLU A 276 -8.30 -11.20 -18.53
N SER A 277 -9.45 -10.76 -17.99
CA SER A 277 -10.61 -10.35 -18.78
C SER A 277 -11.32 -9.17 -18.15
N LYS A 278 -12.13 -8.46 -18.94
CA LYS A 278 -12.93 -7.35 -18.47
C LYS A 278 -14.02 -7.81 -17.51
N GLU A 279 -14.63 -8.95 -17.78
CA GLU A 279 -15.67 -9.56 -16.93
C GLU A 279 -15.12 -9.92 -15.54
N GLU A 280 -13.90 -10.46 -15.51
CA GLU A 280 -13.20 -10.73 -14.24
C GLU A 280 -12.90 -9.44 -13.48
N LEU A 281 -12.40 -8.40 -14.18
CA LEU A 281 -12.13 -7.10 -13.58
C LEU A 281 -13.39 -6.50 -12.94
N GLU A 282 -14.53 -6.53 -13.63
CA GLU A 282 -15.82 -6.07 -13.08
C GLU A 282 -16.20 -6.87 -11.84
N SER A 283 -16.15 -8.21 -11.92
CA SER A 283 -16.53 -9.10 -10.81
C SER A 283 -15.70 -8.90 -9.55
N VAL A 284 -14.42 -8.56 -9.69
CA VAL A 284 -13.51 -8.35 -8.54
C VAL A 284 -13.64 -6.94 -7.96
N THR A 285 -14.08 -5.98 -8.76
CA THR A 285 -14.16 -4.57 -8.34
C THR A 285 -15.57 -4.15 -7.86
N GLU A 286 -16.58 -5.00 -7.99
CA GLU A 286 -17.93 -4.84 -7.38
C GLU A 286 -17.94 -5.24 -5.89
#